data_3228de71605029f3b45f30166ee658d2
#
_entry.id   3228de71605029f3b45f30166ee658d2
#
_cell.length_a   1.000
_cell.length_b   1.000
_cell.length_c   1.000
_cell.angle_alpha   90.00
_cell.angle_beta   90.00
_cell.angle_gamma   90.00
#
_symmetry.space_group_name_H-M   'P 1'
#
loop_
_entity.id
_entity.type
_entity.pdbx_description
1 polymer ?
#
loop_
_entity_poly.entity_id
_entity_poly.type
_entity_poly.pdbx_seq_one_letter_code
_entity_poly.pdbx_strand_id
1 'polypeptide(L)'
;DKMQVPKQTREFAINASNARHWEAPVKRYIDELLAGKSGPRAADFNMRWVASMVADVHRIMTRGGIFMYPRDARDPSKPGRLRLMYEANPMAMLIEQAGGAASTGIGPILDVNPEALHQRVPVILGSMEEVERVVSYHQQSN
;
A
#
# COMPACT_ATOMS: atom_id res chain seq x y z
N ASP A 1 -14.54 -14.50 -16.76
CA ASP A 1 -14.14 -13.10 -16.81
C ASP A 1 -12.93 -12.85 -15.92
N LYS A 2 -11.96 -12.13 -16.43
CA LYS A 2 -10.79 -11.79 -15.65
C LYS A 2 -11.14 -10.71 -14.62
N MET A 3 -10.83 -10.98 -13.36
CA MET A 3 -10.92 -9.98 -12.32
C MET A 3 -9.92 -8.87 -12.59
N GLN A 4 -10.36 -7.62 -12.52
CA GLN A 4 -9.52 -6.47 -12.80
C GLN A 4 -9.67 -5.43 -11.70
N VAL A 5 -8.54 -5.01 -11.13
CA VAL A 5 -8.52 -3.97 -10.11
C VAL A 5 -8.83 -2.62 -10.75
N PRO A 6 -9.86 -1.89 -10.29
CA PRO A 6 -10.10 -0.54 -10.77
C PRO A 6 -8.88 0.35 -10.61
N LYS A 7 -8.58 1.15 -11.62
CA LYS A 7 -7.43 2.08 -11.58
C LYS A 7 -7.61 3.17 -10.54
N GLN A 8 -8.84 3.59 -10.31
CA GLN A 8 -9.20 4.62 -9.35
C GLN A 8 -10.00 4.02 -8.21
N THR A 9 -9.85 4.58 -7.03
CA THR A 9 -10.61 4.14 -5.86
C THR A 9 -10.80 5.30 -4.89
N ARG A 10 -11.74 5.13 -3.96
CA ARG A 10 -11.93 6.03 -2.81
C ARG A 10 -11.91 5.25 -1.50
N GLU A 11 -11.24 4.11 -1.49
CA GLU A 11 -11.08 3.30 -0.29
C GLU A 11 -9.61 3.06 0.00
N PHE A 12 -9.24 3.04 1.28
CA PHE A 12 -7.88 2.76 1.70
C PHE A 12 -7.89 1.92 2.97
N ALA A 13 -6.83 1.14 3.18
CA ALA A 13 -6.67 0.28 4.33
C ALA A 13 -5.27 0.45 4.92
N ILE A 14 -5.20 0.92 6.16
CA ILE A 14 -3.96 1.08 6.90
C ILE A 14 -4.28 1.05 8.39
N ASN A 15 -3.36 0.54 9.20
CA ASN A 15 -3.53 0.57 10.64
C ASN A 15 -3.22 1.97 11.17
N ALA A 16 -4.25 2.76 11.41
CA ALA A 16 -4.13 4.14 11.86
C ALA A 16 -3.53 4.28 13.26
N SER A 17 -3.54 3.21 14.07
CA SER A 17 -2.93 3.25 15.40
C SER A 17 -1.41 3.46 15.35
N ASN A 18 -0.78 3.22 14.20
CA ASN A 18 0.64 3.43 14.00
C ASN A 18 0.97 4.78 13.34
N ALA A 19 -0.01 5.68 13.23
CA ALA A 19 0.14 6.94 12.49
C ALA A 19 1.36 7.77 12.91
N ARG A 20 1.64 7.82 14.21
CA ARG A 20 2.77 8.59 14.75
C ARG A 20 4.14 8.03 14.35
N HIS A 21 4.17 6.81 13.80
CA HIS A 21 5.40 6.11 13.41
C HIS A 21 5.58 5.98 11.90
N TRP A 22 4.67 6.55 11.11
CA TRP A 22 4.77 6.48 9.66
C TRP A 22 5.87 7.39 9.15
N GLU A 23 6.50 7.00 8.03
CA GLU A 23 7.39 7.88 7.28
C GLU A 23 6.60 9.07 6.70
N ALA A 24 7.30 10.19 6.47
CA ALA A 24 6.68 11.41 6.00
C ALA A 24 5.84 11.26 4.73
N PRO A 25 6.27 10.52 3.68
CA PRO A 25 5.45 10.32 2.48
C PRO A 25 4.12 9.63 2.78
N VAL A 26 4.12 8.63 3.65
CA VAL A 26 2.91 7.90 4.04
C VAL A 26 1.97 8.81 4.82
N LYS A 27 2.51 9.56 5.77
CA LYS A 27 1.72 10.51 6.56
C LYS A 27 1.08 11.56 5.66
N ARG A 28 1.85 12.14 4.74
CA ARG A 28 1.33 13.11 3.77
C ARG A 28 0.17 12.53 2.97
N TYR A 29 0.36 11.31 2.43
CA TYR A 29 -0.66 10.66 1.62
C TYR A 29 -1.95 10.46 2.42
N ILE A 30 -1.86 9.88 3.61
CA ILE A 30 -3.05 9.60 4.43
C ILE A 30 -3.72 10.90 4.90
N ASP A 31 -2.96 11.91 5.29
CA ASP A 31 -3.52 13.20 5.68
C ASP A 31 -4.34 13.82 4.54
N GLU A 32 -3.88 13.68 3.29
CA GLU A 32 -4.63 14.15 2.13
C GLU A 32 -5.94 13.38 1.93
N LEU A 33 -5.93 12.06 2.16
CA LEU A 33 -7.16 11.27 2.09
C LEU A 33 -8.16 11.67 3.17
N LEU A 34 -7.67 11.90 4.39
CA LEU A 34 -8.51 12.27 5.52
C LEU A 34 -9.07 13.69 5.40
N ALA A 35 -8.41 14.56 4.66
CA ALA A 35 -8.88 15.92 4.43
C ALA A 35 -10.16 15.96 3.58
N GLY A 36 -10.43 14.91 2.81
CA GLY A 36 -11.69 14.78 2.07
C GLY A 36 -11.89 15.81 0.97
N LYS A 37 -13.13 16.18 0.73
CA LYS A 37 -13.51 17.08 -0.37
C LYS A 37 -12.87 18.45 -0.28
N SER A 38 -12.62 18.94 0.94
CA SER A 38 -12.02 20.27 1.16
C SER A 38 -10.50 20.25 1.08
N GLY A 39 -9.89 19.08 0.94
CA GLY A 39 -8.45 18.93 0.86
C GLY A 39 -7.92 18.80 -0.57
N PRO A 40 -6.61 18.51 -0.72
CA PRO A 40 -5.96 18.48 -2.04
C PRO A 40 -6.53 17.45 -3.01
N ARG A 41 -7.12 16.36 -2.52
CA ARG A 41 -7.68 15.32 -3.36
C ARG A 41 -9.08 15.64 -3.86
N ALA A 42 -9.76 16.62 -3.26
CA ALA A 42 -11.11 17.07 -3.62
C ALA A 42 -12.13 15.90 -3.65
N ALA A 43 -11.94 14.90 -2.83
CA ALA A 43 -12.78 13.70 -2.77
C ALA A 43 -12.73 13.09 -1.36
N ASP A 44 -13.83 12.48 -0.95
CA ASP A 44 -13.89 11.74 0.31
C ASP A 44 -13.41 10.32 0.10
N PHE A 45 -12.58 9.83 1.02
CA PHE A 45 -12.07 8.45 1.02
C PHE A 45 -12.54 7.74 2.28
N ASN A 46 -12.88 6.46 2.14
CA ASN A 46 -13.30 5.62 3.25
C ASN A 46 -12.18 4.65 3.66
N MET A 47 -11.93 4.55 4.96
CA MET A 47 -11.00 3.57 5.48
C MET A 47 -11.70 2.22 5.66
N ARG A 48 -11.07 1.14 5.14
CA ARG A 48 -11.59 -0.23 5.21
C ARG A 48 -10.48 -1.14 5.71
N TRP A 49 -10.23 -1.15 7.01
CA TRP A 49 -9.17 -1.96 7.61
C TRP A 49 -9.77 -3.20 8.28
N VAL A 50 -9.39 -4.39 7.78
CA VAL A 50 -9.87 -5.68 8.33
C VAL A 50 -8.78 -6.38 9.13
N ALA A 51 -7.54 -5.93 9.02
CA ALA A 51 -6.36 -6.51 9.66
C ALA A 51 -6.01 -7.92 9.14
N SER A 52 -6.50 -8.25 7.94
CA SER A 52 -6.16 -9.49 7.26
C SER A 52 -5.78 -9.14 5.82
N MET A 53 -4.51 -9.37 5.46
CA MET A 53 -4.05 -9.03 4.11
C MET A 53 -4.83 -9.79 3.03
N VAL A 54 -5.16 -11.05 3.28
CA VAL A 54 -5.92 -11.85 2.31
C VAL A 54 -7.31 -11.26 2.08
N ALA A 55 -8.01 -10.88 3.15
CA ALA A 55 -9.34 -10.28 3.04
C ALA A 55 -9.29 -8.90 2.38
N ASP A 56 -8.31 -8.08 2.74
CA ASP A 56 -8.14 -6.75 2.15
C ASP A 56 -7.79 -6.85 0.66
N VAL A 57 -6.90 -7.76 0.28
CA VAL A 57 -6.52 -7.97 -1.13
C VAL A 57 -7.73 -8.45 -1.94
N HIS A 58 -8.52 -9.38 -1.40
CA HIS A 58 -9.72 -9.86 -2.09
C HIS A 58 -10.70 -8.72 -2.37
N ARG A 59 -10.97 -7.87 -1.39
CA ARG A 59 -11.84 -6.70 -1.56
C ARG A 59 -11.28 -5.75 -2.62
N ILE A 60 -9.97 -5.48 -2.58
CA ILE A 60 -9.32 -4.58 -3.54
C ILE A 60 -9.42 -5.12 -4.96
N MET A 61 -9.28 -6.43 -5.14
CA MET A 61 -9.40 -7.05 -6.46
C MET A 61 -10.81 -6.89 -7.05
N THR A 62 -11.83 -6.78 -6.21
CA THR A 62 -13.22 -6.65 -6.68
C THR A 62 -13.68 -5.20 -6.78
N ARG A 63 -13.26 -4.34 -5.86
CA ARG A 63 -13.80 -2.97 -5.71
C ARG A 63 -12.77 -1.87 -5.92
N GLY A 64 -11.50 -2.23 -6.00
CA GLY A 64 -10.43 -1.26 -5.89
C GLY A 64 -10.12 -0.91 -4.45
N GLY A 65 -9.09 -0.14 -4.26
CA GLY A 65 -8.62 0.26 -2.94
C GLY A 65 -7.10 0.28 -2.90
N ILE A 66 -6.56 0.73 -1.78
CA ILE A 66 -5.13 0.64 -1.52
C ILE A 66 -4.92 0.09 -0.12
N PHE A 67 -4.03 -0.89 -0.01
CA PHE A 67 -3.60 -1.49 1.25
C PHE A 67 -2.17 -1.07 1.54
N MET A 68 -1.90 -0.61 2.76
CA MET A 68 -0.59 -0.14 3.14
C MET A 68 -0.14 -0.77 4.45
N TYR A 69 1.05 -1.33 4.41
CA TYR A 69 1.77 -1.75 5.61
C TYR A 69 3.18 -1.17 5.50
N PRO A 70 3.33 0.13 5.83
CA PRO A 70 4.55 0.85 5.54
C PRO A 70 5.67 0.54 6.53
N ARG A 71 6.87 1.03 6.21
CA ARG A 71 8.00 0.99 7.13
C ARG A 71 7.66 1.77 8.40
N ASP A 72 8.10 1.24 9.54
CA ASP A 72 7.98 1.89 10.83
C ASP A 72 9.21 2.76 11.07
N ALA A 73 9.01 4.06 11.24
CA ALA A 73 10.11 5.00 11.43
C ALA A 73 10.85 4.83 12.77
N ARG A 74 10.26 4.11 13.74
CA ARG A 74 10.92 3.82 15.03
C ARG A 74 12.14 2.92 14.87
N ASP A 75 12.12 2.06 13.86
CA ASP A 75 13.17 1.07 13.65
C ASP A 75 13.51 0.97 12.18
N PRO A 76 14.40 1.87 11.68
CA PRO A 76 14.77 1.86 10.28
C PRO A 76 15.51 0.57 9.84
N SER A 77 16.00 -0.22 10.80
CA SER A 77 16.67 -1.49 10.49
C SER A 77 15.67 -2.58 10.11
N LYS A 78 14.38 -2.41 10.48
CA LYS A 78 13.31 -3.34 10.13
C LYS A 78 12.46 -2.72 9.02
N PRO A 79 12.65 -3.12 7.76
CA PRO A 79 12.05 -2.46 6.61
C PRO A 79 10.53 -2.64 6.47
N GLY A 80 9.92 -3.48 7.29
CA GLY A 80 8.49 -3.69 7.25
C GLY A 80 8.06 -4.82 8.17
N ARG A 81 6.79 -5.20 8.13
CA ARG A 81 6.26 -6.28 8.98
C ARG A 81 5.83 -7.51 8.18
N LEU A 82 5.56 -7.37 6.89
CA LEU A 82 5.12 -8.48 6.06
C LEU A 82 6.34 -9.17 5.44
N ARG A 83 6.31 -10.51 5.44
CA ARG A 83 7.39 -11.30 4.88
C ARG A 83 7.31 -11.31 3.36
N LEU A 84 8.46 -11.05 2.71
CA LEU A 84 8.53 -10.94 1.25
C LEU A 84 8.04 -12.20 0.56
N MET A 85 8.57 -13.37 0.91
CA MET A 85 8.30 -14.60 0.17
C MET A 85 6.94 -15.21 0.50
N TYR A 86 6.48 -15.08 1.73
CA TYR A 86 5.27 -15.77 2.19
C TYR A 86 4.01 -14.94 2.05
N GLU A 87 4.13 -13.62 2.05
CA GLU A 87 2.98 -12.72 2.07
C GLU A 87 3.03 -11.70 0.94
N ALA A 88 4.11 -10.91 0.86
CA ALA A 88 4.18 -9.79 -0.06
C ALA A 88 4.25 -10.22 -1.53
N ASN A 89 5.14 -11.16 -1.87
CA ASN A 89 5.27 -11.62 -3.26
C ASN A 89 4.00 -12.28 -3.80
N PRO A 90 3.37 -13.24 -3.11
CA PRO A 90 2.14 -13.84 -3.63
C PRO A 90 1.02 -12.82 -3.84
N MET A 91 0.84 -11.89 -2.90
CA MET A 91 -0.20 -10.87 -3.03
C MET A 91 0.12 -9.85 -4.12
N ALA A 92 1.40 -9.47 -4.27
CA ALA A 92 1.85 -8.60 -5.34
C ALA A 92 1.57 -9.21 -6.72
N MET A 93 1.85 -10.50 -6.88
CA MET A 93 1.56 -11.20 -8.14
C MET A 93 0.07 -11.17 -8.47
N LEU A 94 -0.79 -11.47 -7.51
CA LEU A 94 -2.24 -11.44 -7.73
C LEU A 94 -2.72 -10.04 -8.13
N ILE A 95 -2.27 -9.03 -7.43
CA ILE A 95 -2.68 -7.64 -7.68
C ILE A 95 -2.19 -7.17 -9.05
N GLU A 96 -0.94 -7.44 -9.41
CA GLU A 96 -0.40 -7.02 -10.71
C GLU A 96 -1.05 -7.75 -11.87
N GLN A 97 -1.33 -9.04 -11.74
CA GLN A 97 -2.04 -9.81 -12.76
C GLN A 97 -3.46 -9.28 -12.98
N ALA A 98 -4.06 -8.70 -11.95
CA ALA A 98 -5.39 -8.09 -12.03
C ALA A 98 -5.36 -6.61 -12.45
N GLY A 99 -4.19 -6.08 -12.83
CA GLY A 99 -4.08 -4.71 -13.33
C GLY A 99 -3.80 -3.64 -12.29
N GLY A 100 -3.57 -4.03 -11.04
CA GLY A 100 -3.14 -3.12 -9.98
C GLY A 100 -1.62 -3.00 -9.92
N ALA A 101 -1.12 -2.40 -8.85
CA ALA A 101 0.30 -2.23 -8.62
C ALA A 101 0.67 -2.61 -7.18
N ALA A 102 1.92 -2.99 -6.96
CA ALA A 102 2.43 -3.35 -5.65
C ALA A 102 3.87 -2.86 -5.49
N SER A 103 4.12 -2.11 -4.42
CA SER A 103 5.38 -1.40 -4.22
C SER A 103 5.84 -1.50 -2.76
N THR A 104 7.16 -1.36 -2.56
CA THR A 104 7.74 -1.14 -1.22
C THR A 104 7.74 0.35 -0.83
N GLY A 105 7.31 1.22 -1.74
CA GLY A 105 7.47 2.67 -1.64
C GLY A 105 8.66 3.18 -2.44
N ILE A 106 9.66 2.34 -2.68
CA ILE A 106 10.86 2.66 -3.46
C ILE A 106 10.77 2.06 -4.87
N GLY A 107 10.28 0.83 -4.97
CA GLY A 107 10.15 0.13 -6.25
C GLY A 107 9.17 -1.03 -6.15
N PRO A 108 8.91 -1.73 -7.28
CA PRO A 108 7.98 -2.86 -7.29
C PRO A 108 8.40 -3.96 -6.32
N ILE A 109 7.42 -4.53 -5.62
CA ILE A 109 7.68 -5.64 -4.68
C ILE A 109 8.32 -6.82 -5.39
N LEU A 110 7.85 -7.13 -6.61
CA LEU A 110 8.35 -8.30 -7.36
C LEU A 110 9.81 -8.13 -7.81
N ASP A 111 10.34 -6.91 -7.79
CA ASP A 111 11.75 -6.65 -8.15
C ASP A 111 12.69 -6.79 -6.94
N VAL A 112 12.17 -7.01 -5.73
CA VAL A 112 13.00 -7.18 -4.55
C VAL A 112 13.64 -8.55 -4.56
N ASN A 113 14.97 -8.60 -4.49
CA ASN A 113 15.69 -9.87 -4.39
C ASN A 113 15.59 -10.42 -2.97
N PRO A 114 15.09 -11.65 -2.78
CA PRO A 114 15.05 -12.24 -1.46
C PRO A 114 16.45 -12.57 -0.96
N GLU A 115 16.84 -11.96 0.16
CA GLU A 115 18.14 -12.17 0.79
C GLU A 115 18.07 -13.19 1.92
N ALA A 116 16.87 -13.37 2.50
CA ALA A 116 16.64 -14.30 3.60
C ALA A 116 15.23 -14.85 3.52
N LEU A 117 15.04 -16.05 4.08
CA LEU A 117 13.75 -16.74 4.04
C LEU A 117 12.62 -15.93 4.69
N HIS A 118 12.93 -15.23 5.77
CA HIS A 118 11.96 -14.43 6.52
C HIS A 118 12.14 -12.92 6.34
N GLN A 119 12.75 -12.51 5.22
CA GLN A 119 12.93 -11.10 4.91
C GLN A 119 11.59 -10.38 4.92
N ARG A 120 11.55 -9.22 5.57
CA ARG A 120 10.35 -8.38 5.66
C ARG A 120 10.48 -7.15 4.78
N VAL A 121 9.36 -6.69 4.27
CA VAL A 121 9.31 -5.52 3.38
C VAL A 121 8.10 -4.65 3.72
N PRO A 122 8.16 -3.34 3.47
CA PRO A 122 6.97 -2.52 3.46
C PRO A 122 6.11 -2.90 2.27
N VAL A 123 4.78 -2.80 2.42
CA VAL A 123 3.85 -3.20 1.37
C VAL A 123 2.86 -2.07 1.09
N ILE A 124 2.78 -1.68 -0.17
CA ILE A 124 1.78 -0.74 -0.70
C ILE A 124 1.23 -1.38 -1.95
N LEU A 125 -0.03 -1.77 -1.95
CA LEU A 125 -0.61 -2.45 -3.11
C LEU A 125 -2.07 -2.05 -3.31
N GLY A 126 -2.52 -2.13 -4.56
CA GLY A 126 -3.92 -1.89 -4.89
C GLY A 126 -4.10 -1.17 -6.23
N SER A 127 -5.07 -0.26 -6.26
CA SER A 127 -5.41 0.52 -7.45
C SER A 127 -4.20 1.32 -7.93
N MET A 128 -3.91 1.20 -9.22
CA MET A 128 -2.66 1.69 -9.81
C MET A 128 -2.42 3.19 -9.55
N GLU A 129 -3.44 4.02 -9.74
CA GLU A 129 -3.27 5.47 -9.56
C GLU A 129 -2.91 5.84 -8.12
N GLU A 130 -3.46 5.14 -7.14
CA GLU A 130 -3.16 5.42 -5.73
C GLU A 130 -1.76 4.95 -5.35
N VAL A 131 -1.37 3.76 -5.79
CA VAL A 131 -0.02 3.24 -5.53
C VAL A 131 1.04 4.15 -6.17
N GLU A 132 0.84 4.56 -7.41
CA GLU A 132 1.76 5.47 -8.11
C GLU A 132 1.89 6.81 -7.38
N ARG A 133 0.81 7.32 -6.83
CA ARG A 133 0.83 8.57 -6.06
C ARG A 133 1.68 8.43 -4.80
N VAL A 134 1.50 7.37 -4.02
CA VAL A 134 2.31 7.14 -2.82
C VAL A 134 3.79 7.01 -3.18
N VAL A 135 4.11 6.27 -4.24
CA VAL A 135 5.49 6.12 -4.71
C VAL A 135 6.07 7.47 -5.10
N SER A 136 5.30 8.32 -5.79
CA SER A 136 5.78 9.65 -6.16
C SER A 136 6.09 10.51 -4.93
N TYR A 137 5.31 10.38 -3.87
CA TYR A 137 5.56 11.10 -2.62
C TYR A 137 6.86 10.64 -1.95
N HIS A 138 7.17 9.33 -2.02
CA HIS A 138 8.45 8.81 -1.55
C HIS A 138 9.63 9.40 -2.34
N GLN A 139 9.49 9.51 -3.67
CA GLN A 139 10.51 10.08 -4.52
C GLN A 139 10.74 11.57 -4.23
N GLN A 140 9.69 12.31 -3.93
CA GLN A 140 9.78 13.74 -3.62
C GLN A 140 10.44 14.01 -2.26
N SER A 141 10.41 13.03 -1.36
CA SER A 141 10.98 13.17 -0.02
C SER A 141 12.48 12.92 0.04
N ASN A 142 13.07 12.43 -1.03
CA ASN A 142 14.50 12.10 -1.10
C ASN A 142 15.30 13.20 -1.77
#